data_d27230aec32832d5426ec1fe746fd5d4
#
_entry.id   d27230aec32832d5426ec1fe746fd5d4
#
_cell.length_a   1.000
_cell.length_b   1.000
_cell.length_c   1.000
_cell.angle_alpha   90.00
_cell.angle_beta   90.00
_cell.angle_gamma   90.00
#
_symmetry.space_group_name_H-M   'P 1'
#
loop_
_entity.id
_entity.type
_entity.pdbx_description
1 polymer ?
#
loop_
_entity_poly.entity_id
_entity_poly.type
_entity_poly.pdbx_seq_one_letter_code
_entity_poly.pdbx_strand_id
1 'polypeptide(L)'
;AGDVEFANTRSYLEAMGFDVIHDEHSFPITKRTRWGAYDEELFAFHLRDAQQPKQPFFHILMTSTSHEPFDAPVDEGFKGAEPQLYRNTVHYTDRCLGAFMDEARTKPWWDSTLVIVVADHGHFLPRYREAYAAARHRIPFLLTGGALHAELRGTTNDTYGSHVDLAATLLNQLHLPSDRFTWSRDLFDPTVSHSAFWTFDEGFGTADSTQTVVWEHVGQRVVELRDSTRLQDRDRLLQDGKAQLQVLLDRYIGFNQ
;
A
#
# COMPACT_ATOMS: atom_id res chain seq x y z
N ALA A 1 -9.22 2.02 11.65
CA ALA A 1 -9.58 1.62 13.02
C ALA A 1 -8.85 2.46 14.09
N GLY A 2 -7.98 3.38 13.71
CA GLY A 2 -7.21 4.24 14.60
C GLY A 2 -7.86 5.60 14.83
N ASP A 3 -7.11 6.47 15.55
CA ASP A 3 -7.47 7.86 15.78
C ASP A 3 -7.27 8.69 14.51
N VAL A 4 -8.34 9.23 13.96
CA VAL A 4 -8.29 10.07 12.75
C VAL A 4 -7.85 11.51 13.02
N GLU A 5 -7.74 11.94 14.27
CA GLU A 5 -7.15 13.23 14.60
C GLU A 5 -5.62 13.19 14.52
N PHE A 6 -5.03 11.98 14.57
CA PHE A 6 -3.60 11.81 14.36
C PHE A 6 -3.18 12.29 12.97
N ALA A 7 -2.13 13.12 12.91
CA ALA A 7 -1.56 13.70 11.70
C ALA A 7 -2.58 14.43 10.79
N ASN A 8 -3.66 14.97 11.38
CA ASN A 8 -4.72 15.69 10.67
C ASN A 8 -5.45 14.85 9.60
N THR A 9 -5.52 13.54 9.81
CA THR A 9 -6.09 12.58 8.85
C THR A 9 -7.56 12.88 8.55
N ARG A 10 -8.35 13.30 9.54
CA ARG A 10 -9.76 13.68 9.34
C ARG A 10 -9.93 14.74 8.28
N SER A 11 -9.23 15.87 8.44
CA SER A 11 -9.32 16.99 7.47
C SER A 11 -8.89 16.58 6.06
N TYR A 12 -7.90 15.71 5.99
CA TYR A 12 -7.44 15.16 4.71
C TYR A 12 -8.52 14.29 4.04
N LEU A 13 -9.15 13.37 4.78
CA LEU A 13 -10.21 12.52 4.25
C LEU A 13 -11.46 13.33 3.85
N GLU A 14 -11.86 14.33 4.67
CA GLU A 14 -12.97 15.24 4.36
C GLU A 14 -12.68 16.04 3.08
N ALA A 15 -11.45 16.55 2.93
CA ALA A 15 -11.03 17.27 1.72
C ALA A 15 -11.00 16.38 0.47
N MET A 16 -10.78 15.07 0.62
CA MET A 16 -10.89 14.08 -0.45
C MET A 16 -12.34 13.71 -0.79
N GLY A 17 -13.33 14.17 -0.02
CA GLY A 17 -14.74 13.96 -0.27
C GLY A 17 -15.32 12.65 0.26
N PHE A 18 -14.72 12.07 1.30
CA PHE A 18 -15.32 10.92 1.99
C PHE A 18 -16.58 11.36 2.74
N ASP A 19 -17.70 10.70 2.48
CA ASP A 19 -18.99 11.01 3.10
C ASP A 19 -19.09 10.54 4.55
N VAL A 20 -18.41 9.45 4.89
CA VAL A 20 -18.47 8.81 6.21
C VAL A 20 -17.06 8.38 6.62
N ILE A 21 -16.68 8.77 7.83
CA ILE A 21 -15.41 8.43 8.44
C ILE A 21 -15.65 7.77 9.79
N HIS A 22 -15.26 6.51 9.93
CA HIS A 22 -15.27 5.78 11.18
C HIS A 22 -13.87 5.72 11.77
N ASP A 23 -13.75 6.11 13.03
CA ASP A 23 -12.50 6.08 13.79
C ASP A 23 -12.57 5.07 14.94
N GLU A 24 -11.56 5.05 15.81
CA GLU A 24 -11.50 4.14 16.94
C GLU A 24 -12.71 4.29 17.91
N HIS A 25 -13.35 5.46 17.98
CA HIS A 25 -14.49 5.71 18.84
C HIS A 25 -15.80 5.14 18.27
N SER A 26 -15.82 4.84 16.98
CA SER A 26 -16.97 4.21 16.32
C SER A 26 -17.12 2.73 16.68
N PHE A 27 -16.10 2.12 17.30
CA PHE A 27 -16.08 0.69 17.66
C PHE A 27 -16.48 0.50 19.12
N PRO A 28 -17.60 -0.20 19.41
CA PRO A 28 -18.06 -0.47 20.77
C PRO A 28 -17.28 -1.61 21.44
N ILE A 29 -15.95 -1.47 21.54
CA ILE A 29 -15.02 -2.48 22.03
C ILE A 29 -14.26 -2.02 23.26
N THR A 30 -13.88 -2.97 24.11
CA THR A 30 -13.14 -2.72 25.35
C THR A 30 -11.64 -2.97 25.23
N LYS A 31 -11.23 -3.86 24.30
CA LYS A 31 -9.82 -4.19 24.05
C LYS A 31 -9.35 -3.50 22.78
N ARG A 32 -8.22 -2.82 22.89
CA ARG A 32 -7.62 -2.05 21.79
C ARG A 32 -6.12 -2.28 21.71
N THR A 33 -5.54 -2.11 20.53
CA THR A 33 -4.11 -1.89 20.36
C THR A 33 -3.76 -0.47 20.81
N ARG A 34 -2.48 -0.14 20.84
CA ARG A 34 -2.04 1.25 21.00
C ARG A 34 -2.60 2.20 19.92
N TRP A 35 -2.93 1.68 18.75
CA TRP A 35 -3.31 2.44 17.56
C TRP A 35 -4.81 2.39 17.26
N GLY A 36 -5.60 1.70 18.06
CA GLY A 36 -7.05 1.62 17.88
C GLY A 36 -7.61 0.21 17.98
N ALA A 37 -8.68 -0.06 17.24
CA ALA A 37 -9.33 -1.37 17.23
C ALA A 37 -8.43 -2.45 16.58
N TYR A 38 -8.51 -3.69 17.08
CA TYR A 38 -7.91 -4.83 16.40
C TYR A 38 -8.55 -5.07 15.03
N ASP A 39 -7.80 -5.66 14.10
CA ASP A 39 -8.23 -5.84 12.71
C ASP A 39 -9.49 -6.71 12.60
N GLU A 40 -9.69 -7.70 13.47
CA GLU A 40 -10.93 -8.50 13.50
C GLU A 40 -12.16 -7.63 13.77
N GLU A 41 -12.04 -6.62 14.65
CA GLU A 41 -13.14 -5.69 14.95
C GLU A 41 -13.41 -4.74 13.79
N LEU A 42 -12.37 -4.26 13.12
CA LEU A 42 -12.48 -3.45 11.91
C LEU A 42 -13.29 -4.19 10.84
N PHE A 43 -12.91 -5.42 10.53
CA PHE A 43 -13.56 -6.22 9.50
C PHE A 43 -14.99 -6.61 9.89
N ALA A 44 -15.22 -6.99 11.15
CA ALA A 44 -16.56 -7.30 11.66
C ALA A 44 -17.48 -6.07 11.66
N PHE A 45 -16.94 -4.90 12.01
CA PHE A 45 -17.68 -3.64 11.94
C PHE A 45 -18.11 -3.34 10.51
N HIS A 46 -17.19 -3.38 9.55
CA HIS A 46 -17.50 -3.14 8.14
C HIS A 46 -18.57 -4.10 7.61
N LEU A 47 -18.47 -5.40 7.91
CA LEU A 47 -19.46 -6.39 7.46
C LEU A 47 -20.86 -6.16 8.02
N ARG A 48 -20.97 -5.60 9.24
CA ARG A 48 -22.26 -5.20 9.82
C ARG A 48 -22.83 -3.94 9.20
N ASP A 49 -21.97 -2.93 9.01
CA ASP A 49 -22.35 -1.62 8.49
C ASP A 49 -22.66 -1.67 6.99
N ALA A 50 -21.84 -2.39 6.24
CA ALA A 50 -21.94 -2.51 4.79
C ALA A 50 -22.80 -3.72 4.33
N GLN A 51 -23.88 -4.08 5.04
CA GLN A 51 -24.73 -5.19 4.61
C GLN A 51 -25.38 -4.94 3.26
N GLN A 52 -25.84 -3.70 3.01
CA GLN A 52 -26.42 -3.25 1.74
C GLN A 52 -25.93 -1.84 1.43
N PRO A 53 -24.66 -1.66 1.02
CA PRO A 53 -24.13 -0.33 0.75
C PRO A 53 -24.85 0.28 -0.47
N LYS A 54 -25.08 1.59 -0.40
CA LYS A 54 -25.59 2.34 -1.56
C LYS A 54 -24.53 2.31 -2.67
N GLN A 55 -24.94 1.87 -3.86
CA GLN A 55 -24.05 1.77 -5.02
C GLN A 55 -24.09 3.03 -5.88
N PRO A 56 -22.97 3.41 -6.53
CA PRO A 56 -21.64 2.83 -6.35
C PRO A 56 -21.06 3.20 -4.99
N PHE A 57 -20.16 2.38 -4.44
CA PHE A 57 -19.46 2.68 -3.20
C PHE A 57 -17.94 2.53 -3.33
N PHE A 58 -17.21 3.28 -2.52
CA PHE A 58 -15.77 3.15 -2.34
C PHE A 58 -15.47 3.15 -0.83
N HIS A 59 -15.00 2.02 -0.32
CA HIS A 59 -14.69 1.84 1.09
C HIS A 59 -13.18 1.61 1.27
N ILE A 60 -12.58 2.30 2.24
CA ILE A 60 -11.18 2.08 2.66
C ILE A 60 -11.19 1.53 4.08
N LEU A 61 -10.56 0.38 4.28
CA LEU A 61 -10.34 -0.25 5.58
C LEU A 61 -8.84 -0.20 5.89
N MET A 62 -8.46 0.55 6.92
CA MET A 62 -7.07 0.65 7.36
C MET A 62 -6.85 -0.26 8.57
N THR A 63 -6.07 -1.34 8.38
CA THR A 63 -5.62 -2.23 9.44
C THR A 63 -4.52 -1.56 10.28
N SER A 64 -4.35 -1.96 11.53
CA SER A 64 -3.37 -1.36 12.42
C SER A 64 -2.69 -2.33 13.37
N THR A 65 -3.15 -3.59 13.45
CA THR A 65 -2.60 -4.56 14.42
C THR A 65 -1.15 -4.93 14.12
N SER A 66 -0.72 -4.86 12.86
CA SER A 66 0.66 -5.15 12.47
C SER A 66 1.66 -4.01 12.75
N HIS A 67 1.20 -2.89 13.33
CA HIS A 67 2.06 -1.79 13.78
C HIS A 67 2.70 -2.07 15.15
N GLU A 68 3.85 -1.43 15.44
CA GLU A 68 4.47 -1.49 16.78
C GLU A 68 3.49 -1.03 17.87
N PRO A 69 3.48 -1.66 19.02
CA PRO A 69 4.46 -2.61 19.57
C PRO A 69 4.22 -4.09 19.23
N PHE A 70 3.55 -4.41 18.14
CA PHE A 70 3.25 -5.77 17.66
C PHE A 70 2.41 -6.58 18.67
N ASP A 71 1.35 -5.95 19.14
CA ASP A 71 0.44 -6.48 20.17
C ASP A 71 -0.79 -7.14 19.53
N ALA A 72 -0.64 -8.41 19.10
CA ALA A 72 -1.78 -9.20 18.65
C ALA A 72 -2.54 -9.80 19.85
N PRO A 73 -3.89 -9.87 19.79
CA PRO A 73 -4.69 -10.40 20.90
C PRO A 73 -4.58 -11.91 21.06
N VAL A 74 -3.96 -12.60 20.10
CA VAL A 74 -3.78 -14.06 20.07
C VAL A 74 -2.37 -14.44 19.67
N ASP A 75 -2.00 -15.65 20.03
CA ASP A 75 -0.73 -16.25 19.69
C ASP A 75 -0.89 -17.10 18.42
N GLU A 76 -0.31 -16.63 17.33
CA GLU A 76 -0.28 -17.33 16.03
C GLU A 76 0.93 -18.28 15.88
N GLY A 77 1.60 -18.60 17.00
CA GLY A 77 2.74 -19.51 17.01
C GLY A 77 4.11 -18.85 16.90
N PHE A 78 4.19 -17.54 16.89
CA PHE A 78 5.44 -16.80 16.84
C PHE A 78 5.66 -16.04 18.15
N LYS A 79 6.66 -16.47 18.94
CA LYS A 79 7.01 -15.89 20.23
C LYS A 79 8.48 -15.50 20.29
N GLY A 80 8.80 -14.51 21.12
CA GLY A 80 10.18 -14.15 21.44
C GLY A 80 10.53 -12.73 21.05
N ALA A 81 11.65 -12.56 20.33
CA ALA A 81 12.15 -11.25 19.95
C ALA A 81 11.24 -10.54 18.94
N GLU A 82 11.42 -9.24 18.81
CA GLU A 82 10.62 -8.34 17.95
C GLU A 82 10.31 -8.88 16.54
N PRO A 83 11.26 -9.52 15.80
CA PRO A 83 10.92 -10.12 14.51
C PRO A 83 9.86 -11.22 14.57
N GLN A 84 9.75 -11.93 15.68
CA GLN A 84 8.73 -12.95 15.88
C GLN A 84 7.39 -12.31 16.27
N LEU A 85 7.40 -11.27 17.10
CA LEU A 85 6.20 -10.51 17.44
C LEU A 85 5.60 -9.87 16.18
N TYR A 86 6.43 -9.27 15.33
CA TYR A 86 6.00 -8.76 14.03
C TYR A 86 5.34 -9.84 13.17
N ARG A 87 5.96 -11.03 13.06
CA ARG A 87 5.35 -12.16 12.33
C ARG A 87 4.02 -12.57 12.92
N ASN A 88 3.90 -12.57 14.25
CA ASN A 88 2.66 -12.91 14.94
C ASN A 88 1.54 -11.96 14.55
N THR A 89 1.80 -10.65 14.52
CA THR A 89 0.78 -9.66 14.12
C THR A 89 0.42 -9.75 12.65
N VAL A 90 1.39 -9.97 11.76
CA VAL A 90 1.12 -10.16 10.33
C VAL A 90 0.25 -11.40 10.08
N HIS A 91 0.55 -12.52 10.75
CA HIS A 91 -0.28 -13.73 10.67
C HIS A 91 -1.70 -13.50 11.19
N TYR A 92 -1.82 -12.77 12.30
CA TYR A 92 -3.12 -12.40 12.84
C TYR A 92 -3.93 -11.56 11.84
N THR A 93 -3.34 -10.51 11.26
CA THR A 93 -3.99 -9.67 10.25
C THR A 93 -4.41 -10.47 9.02
N ASP A 94 -3.54 -11.37 8.53
CA ASP A 94 -3.82 -12.24 7.38
C ASP A 94 -5.01 -13.19 7.67
N ARG A 95 -5.05 -13.78 8.86
CA ARG A 95 -6.18 -14.61 9.29
C ARG A 95 -7.49 -13.82 9.38
N CYS A 96 -7.44 -12.60 9.92
CA CYS A 96 -8.61 -11.73 10.00
C CYS A 96 -9.10 -11.32 8.61
N LEU A 97 -8.18 -11.01 7.70
CA LEU A 97 -8.49 -10.73 6.30
C LEU A 97 -9.11 -11.96 5.60
N GLY A 98 -8.56 -13.16 5.82
CA GLY A 98 -9.13 -14.39 5.30
C GLY A 98 -10.57 -14.61 5.73
N ALA A 99 -10.86 -14.49 7.04
CA ALA A 99 -12.22 -14.61 7.59
C ALA A 99 -13.16 -13.53 7.01
N PHE A 100 -12.68 -12.29 6.90
CA PHE A 100 -13.42 -11.21 6.23
C PHE A 100 -13.79 -11.57 4.79
N MET A 101 -12.84 -12.08 4.01
CA MET A 101 -13.05 -12.45 2.62
C MET A 101 -14.04 -13.61 2.48
N ASP A 102 -13.99 -14.59 3.38
CA ASP A 102 -14.92 -15.72 3.37
C ASP A 102 -16.36 -15.26 3.63
N GLU A 103 -16.56 -14.35 4.57
CA GLU A 103 -17.87 -13.78 4.84
C GLU A 103 -18.31 -12.80 3.76
N ALA A 104 -17.43 -11.96 3.25
CA ALA A 104 -17.71 -11.01 2.17
C ALA A 104 -18.26 -11.69 0.91
N ARG A 105 -17.75 -12.88 0.59
CA ARG A 105 -18.24 -13.70 -0.53
C ARG A 105 -19.71 -14.09 -0.43
N THR A 106 -20.29 -14.05 0.74
CA THR A 106 -21.71 -14.35 0.96
C THR A 106 -22.63 -13.14 0.81
N LYS A 107 -22.06 -11.94 0.67
CA LYS A 107 -22.82 -10.68 0.65
C LYS A 107 -23.36 -10.38 -0.76
N PRO A 108 -24.55 -9.74 -0.87
CA PRO A 108 -25.17 -9.43 -2.17
C PRO A 108 -24.32 -8.53 -3.08
N TRP A 109 -23.44 -7.73 -2.50
CA TRP A 109 -22.57 -6.81 -3.22
C TRP A 109 -21.28 -7.45 -3.75
N TRP A 110 -20.95 -8.66 -3.35
CA TRP A 110 -19.68 -9.30 -3.68
C TRP A 110 -19.40 -9.40 -5.17
N ASP A 111 -20.36 -9.87 -5.96
CA ASP A 111 -20.16 -10.14 -7.39
C ASP A 111 -19.88 -8.87 -8.20
N SER A 112 -20.26 -7.69 -7.68
CA SER A 112 -19.97 -6.39 -8.29
C SER A 112 -18.87 -5.60 -7.61
N THR A 113 -18.10 -6.24 -6.70
CA THR A 113 -17.06 -5.57 -5.92
C THR A 113 -15.67 -6.06 -6.30
N LEU A 114 -14.77 -5.10 -6.60
CA LEU A 114 -13.34 -5.31 -6.64
C LEU A 114 -12.76 -5.02 -5.25
N VAL A 115 -11.97 -5.94 -4.72
CA VAL A 115 -11.24 -5.77 -3.47
C VAL A 115 -9.76 -5.60 -3.78
N ILE A 116 -9.18 -4.52 -3.27
CA ILE A 116 -7.77 -4.18 -3.42
C ILE A 116 -7.11 -4.28 -2.05
N VAL A 117 -6.06 -5.10 -1.93
CA VAL A 117 -5.24 -5.20 -0.73
C VAL A 117 -3.86 -4.66 -1.05
N VAL A 118 -3.46 -3.63 -0.35
CA VAL A 118 -2.17 -2.97 -0.54
C VAL A 118 -1.63 -2.51 0.82
N ALA A 119 -0.33 -2.65 1.07
CA ALA A 119 0.28 -2.05 2.25
C ALA A 119 0.54 -0.56 2.00
N ASP A 120 0.48 0.26 3.06
CA ASP A 120 0.83 1.68 3.02
C ASP A 120 2.33 1.90 2.81
N HIS A 121 3.17 1.05 3.40
CA HIS A 121 4.63 1.02 3.18
C HIS A 121 5.20 -0.36 3.49
N GLY A 122 6.47 -0.56 3.13
CA GLY A 122 7.23 -1.73 3.55
C GLY A 122 7.81 -1.57 4.96
N HIS A 123 8.37 -2.65 5.51
CA HIS A 123 8.91 -2.66 6.87
C HIS A 123 10.34 -3.20 6.91
N PHE A 124 11.15 -2.76 7.90
CA PHE A 124 12.52 -3.26 8.07
C PHE A 124 12.56 -4.70 8.62
N LEU A 125 11.52 -5.12 9.35
CA LEU A 125 11.35 -6.49 9.83
C LEU A 125 10.74 -7.40 8.74
N PRO A 126 10.90 -8.72 8.89
CA PRO A 126 11.56 -9.46 9.98
C PRO A 126 13.08 -9.63 9.79
N ARG A 127 13.70 -8.99 8.80
CA ARG A 127 15.11 -9.25 8.42
C ARG A 127 16.06 -8.09 8.69
N TYR A 128 15.63 -7.05 9.40
CA TYR A 128 16.41 -5.84 9.70
C TYR A 128 17.06 -5.24 8.45
N ARG A 129 16.22 -4.77 7.53
CA ARG A 129 16.70 -4.13 6.29
C ARG A 129 16.98 -2.66 6.49
N GLU A 130 18.06 -2.18 5.89
CA GLU A 130 18.42 -0.77 5.86
C GLU A 130 17.33 0.10 5.22
N ALA A 131 17.27 1.38 5.61
CA ALA A 131 16.25 2.30 5.11
C ALA A 131 16.28 2.48 3.59
N TYR A 132 17.46 2.40 2.99
CA TYR A 132 17.65 2.53 1.55
C TYR A 132 17.32 1.26 0.76
N ALA A 133 17.35 0.07 1.40
CA ALA A 133 17.26 -1.21 0.70
C ALA A 133 15.97 -1.36 -0.12
N ALA A 134 16.08 -1.63 -1.40
CA ALA A 134 14.93 -1.79 -2.32
C ALA A 134 13.91 -2.81 -1.80
N ALA A 135 14.41 -3.89 -1.20
CA ALA A 135 13.55 -4.92 -0.63
C ALA A 135 12.72 -4.48 0.59
N ARG A 136 13.07 -3.35 1.24
CA ARG A 136 12.26 -2.73 2.30
C ARG A 136 11.04 -1.99 1.74
N HIS A 137 11.14 -1.48 0.51
CA HIS A 137 10.07 -0.71 -0.16
C HIS A 137 9.14 -1.57 -1.00
N ARG A 138 9.43 -2.88 -1.10
CA ARG A 138 8.53 -3.81 -1.80
C ARG A 138 7.34 -4.16 -0.89
N ILE A 139 6.14 -3.85 -1.36
CA ILE A 139 4.88 -4.10 -0.67
C ILE A 139 4.02 -5.13 -1.41
N PRO A 140 3.11 -5.84 -0.73
CA PRO A 140 2.08 -6.62 -1.38
C PRO A 140 1.07 -5.70 -2.09
N PHE A 141 0.62 -6.13 -3.26
CA PHE A 141 -0.49 -5.54 -3.98
C PHE A 141 -1.31 -6.66 -4.60
N LEU A 142 -2.56 -6.80 -4.18
CA LEU A 142 -3.44 -7.89 -4.58
C LEU A 142 -4.77 -7.33 -5.06
N LEU A 143 -5.23 -7.81 -6.20
CA LEU A 143 -6.56 -7.57 -6.74
C LEU A 143 -7.39 -8.85 -6.61
N THR A 144 -8.59 -8.75 -6.04
CA THR A 144 -9.52 -9.87 -5.86
C THR A 144 -10.97 -9.36 -5.84
N GLY A 145 -11.93 -10.20 -5.51
CA GLY A 145 -13.34 -9.85 -5.49
C GLY A 145 -14.13 -10.48 -6.64
N GLY A 146 -15.46 -10.41 -6.55
CA GLY A 146 -16.35 -11.00 -7.54
C GLY A 146 -16.26 -10.32 -8.90
N ALA A 147 -16.00 -9.00 -8.92
CA ALA A 147 -15.85 -8.21 -10.15
C ALA A 147 -14.53 -8.46 -10.90
N LEU A 148 -13.54 -9.12 -10.29
CA LEU A 148 -12.29 -9.43 -10.97
C LEU A 148 -12.53 -10.44 -12.10
N HIS A 149 -12.09 -10.12 -13.31
CA HIS A 149 -12.19 -11.01 -14.46
C HIS A 149 -11.60 -12.38 -14.21
N ALA A 150 -12.26 -13.44 -14.71
CA ALA A 150 -11.89 -14.80 -14.42
C ALA A 150 -10.46 -15.16 -14.89
N GLU A 151 -10.03 -14.62 -16.03
CA GLU A 151 -8.69 -14.83 -16.59
C GLU A 151 -7.56 -14.22 -15.76
N LEU A 152 -7.86 -13.24 -14.91
CA LEU A 152 -6.87 -12.62 -14.02
C LEU A 152 -6.74 -13.34 -12.67
N ARG A 153 -7.68 -14.23 -12.35
CA ARG A 153 -7.67 -14.94 -11.06
C ARG A 153 -6.52 -15.94 -10.99
N GLY A 154 -5.74 -15.85 -9.93
CA GLY A 154 -4.57 -16.73 -9.71
C GLY A 154 -3.37 -16.40 -10.61
N THR A 155 -3.40 -15.28 -11.34
CA THR A 155 -2.26 -14.79 -12.11
C THR A 155 -1.35 -13.90 -11.26
N THR A 156 -0.13 -13.69 -11.75
CA THR A 156 0.82 -12.73 -11.19
C THR A 156 1.20 -11.73 -12.28
N ASN A 157 1.23 -10.45 -11.91
CA ASN A 157 1.75 -9.38 -12.75
C ASN A 157 3.08 -8.89 -12.15
N ASP A 158 4.18 -9.05 -12.89
CA ASP A 158 5.54 -8.66 -12.47
C ASP A 158 5.91 -7.22 -12.90
N THR A 159 4.94 -6.43 -13.33
CA THR A 159 5.13 -5.02 -13.70
C THR A 159 5.58 -4.21 -12.47
N TYR A 160 6.65 -3.43 -12.65
CA TYR A 160 7.11 -2.50 -11.62
C TYR A 160 6.19 -1.30 -11.51
N GLY A 161 5.84 -0.93 -10.29
CA GLY A 161 4.99 0.22 -10.03
C GLY A 161 5.17 0.77 -8.62
N SER A 162 4.48 1.87 -8.36
CA SER A 162 4.38 2.53 -7.06
C SER A 162 2.92 2.76 -6.69
N HIS A 163 2.63 3.16 -5.46
CA HIS A 163 1.26 3.48 -5.02
C HIS A 163 0.52 4.45 -5.95
N VAL A 164 1.23 5.42 -6.51
CA VAL A 164 0.64 6.40 -7.42
C VAL A 164 0.03 5.76 -8.66
N ASP A 165 0.50 4.61 -9.09
CA ASP A 165 0.02 3.89 -10.28
C ASP A 165 -1.35 3.22 -10.06
N LEU A 166 -1.81 3.12 -8.81
CA LEU A 166 -3.11 2.55 -8.47
C LEU A 166 -4.27 3.31 -9.12
N ALA A 167 -4.19 4.64 -9.14
CA ALA A 167 -5.28 5.48 -9.64
C ALA A 167 -5.55 5.24 -11.14
N ALA A 168 -4.55 5.36 -12.03
CA ALA A 168 -4.72 5.11 -13.45
C ALA A 168 -5.07 3.64 -13.72
N THR A 169 -4.42 2.70 -13.01
CA THR A 169 -4.73 1.28 -13.13
C THR A 169 -6.20 1.00 -12.88
N LEU A 170 -6.75 1.50 -11.76
CA LEU A 170 -8.15 1.27 -11.42
C LEU A 170 -9.11 2.00 -12.36
N LEU A 171 -8.87 3.29 -12.61
CA LEU A 171 -9.78 4.11 -13.41
C LEU A 171 -9.86 3.61 -14.86
N ASN A 172 -8.75 3.22 -15.47
CA ASN A 172 -8.75 2.70 -16.83
C ASN A 172 -9.49 1.35 -16.94
N GLN A 173 -9.36 0.46 -15.93
CA GLN A 173 -10.15 -0.78 -15.89
C GLN A 173 -11.65 -0.51 -15.73
N LEU A 174 -12.03 0.62 -15.13
CA LEU A 174 -13.42 1.07 -15.01
C LEU A 174 -13.88 1.94 -16.19
N HIS A 175 -13.05 2.13 -17.21
CA HIS A 175 -13.29 3.03 -18.35
C HIS A 175 -13.59 4.47 -17.94
N LEU A 176 -12.93 4.94 -16.89
CA LEU A 176 -13.03 6.29 -16.35
C LEU A 176 -11.78 7.12 -16.70
N PRO A 177 -11.90 8.45 -16.87
CA PRO A 177 -10.77 9.31 -17.16
C PRO A 177 -9.75 9.30 -16.00
N SER A 178 -8.47 9.14 -16.33
CA SER A 178 -7.35 9.16 -15.37
C SER A 178 -6.40 10.35 -15.53
N ASP A 179 -6.66 11.27 -16.44
CA ASP A 179 -5.79 12.39 -16.84
C ASP A 179 -5.38 13.31 -15.67
N ARG A 180 -6.19 13.40 -14.63
CA ARG A 180 -5.87 14.19 -13.42
C ARG A 180 -4.72 13.60 -12.61
N PHE A 181 -4.47 12.30 -12.74
CA PHE A 181 -3.43 11.57 -12.00
C PHE A 181 -2.14 11.50 -12.84
N THR A 182 -1.53 12.66 -13.11
CA THR A 182 -0.40 12.82 -14.04
C THR A 182 0.85 12.01 -13.70
N TRP A 183 0.97 11.49 -12.48
CA TRP A 183 2.06 10.61 -12.02
C TRP A 183 1.71 9.14 -12.11
N SER A 184 0.45 8.82 -12.36
CA SER A 184 -0.09 7.47 -12.35
C SER A 184 -0.02 6.85 -13.75
N ARG A 185 0.39 5.60 -13.83
CA ARG A 185 0.41 4.79 -15.04
C ARG A 185 -0.45 3.54 -14.82
N ASP A 186 -1.13 3.09 -15.85
CA ASP A 186 -1.88 1.83 -15.80
C ASP A 186 -0.90 0.65 -15.81
N LEU A 187 -0.83 -0.11 -14.74
CA LEU A 187 0.05 -1.28 -14.60
C LEU A 187 -0.29 -2.44 -15.55
N PHE A 188 -1.43 -2.38 -16.21
CA PHE A 188 -1.82 -3.34 -17.24
C PHE A 188 -1.55 -2.86 -18.67
N ASP A 189 -1.15 -1.60 -18.86
CA ASP A 189 -0.82 -1.08 -20.20
C ASP A 189 0.64 -1.44 -20.57
N PRO A 190 0.84 -2.39 -21.52
CA PRO A 190 2.19 -2.78 -21.93
C PRO A 190 2.90 -1.73 -22.81
N THR A 191 2.20 -0.67 -23.22
CA THR A 191 2.75 0.37 -24.11
C THR A 191 3.50 1.47 -23.37
N VAL A 192 3.32 1.57 -22.05
CA VAL A 192 4.00 2.56 -21.22
C VAL A 192 5.20 1.96 -20.49
N SER A 193 6.19 2.79 -20.20
CA SER A 193 7.35 2.38 -19.40
C SER A 193 6.99 2.34 -17.92
N HIS A 194 7.26 1.22 -17.27
CA HIS A 194 6.96 0.99 -15.87
C HIS A 194 8.22 1.02 -15.00
N SER A 195 8.13 1.74 -13.89
CA SER A 195 9.20 1.80 -12.90
C SER A 195 8.61 2.06 -11.51
N ALA A 196 9.30 1.58 -10.49
CA ALA A 196 9.08 1.95 -9.10
C ALA A 196 10.05 3.06 -8.68
N PHE A 197 9.59 3.97 -7.81
CA PHE A 197 10.39 5.02 -7.24
C PHE A 197 10.08 5.17 -5.75
N TRP A 198 11.10 5.36 -4.93
CA TRP A 198 10.97 5.62 -3.50
C TRP A 198 12.05 6.57 -3.00
N THR A 199 11.79 7.21 -1.88
CA THR A 199 12.74 8.08 -1.20
C THR A 199 13.04 7.56 0.21
N PHE A 200 14.19 7.93 0.73
CA PHE A 200 14.58 7.79 2.13
C PHE A 200 15.37 9.05 2.52
N ASP A 201 15.67 9.24 3.79
CA ASP A 201 16.22 10.51 4.32
C ASP A 201 17.42 11.04 3.54
N GLU A 202 18.30 10.13 3.10
CA GLU A 202 19.57 10.48 2.46
C GLU A 202 19.60 10.20 0.95
N GLY A 203 18.46 9.85 0.33
CA GLY A 203 18.51 9.50 -1.08
C GLY A 203 17.19 9.03 -1.70
N PHE A 204 17.35 8.34 -2.81
CA PHE A 204 16.23 7.71 -3.51
C PHE A 204 16.63 6.37 -4.13
N GLY A 205 15.64 5.56 -4.41
CA GLY A 205 15.78 4.37 -5.23
C GLY A 205 14.81 4.36 -6.40
N THR A 206 15.21 3.71 -7.48
CA THR A 206 14.37 3.46 -8.64
C THR A 206 14.62 2.07 -9.19
N ALA A 207 13.57 1.43 -9.69
CA ALA A 207 13.66 0.08 -10.25
C ALA A 207 12.72 -0.09 -11.43
N ASP A 208 13.17 -0.83 -12.43
CA ASP A 208 12.35 -1.35 -13.52
C ASP A 208 12.69 -2.82 -13.84
N SER A 209 12.16 -3.35 -14.92
CA SER A 209 12.44 -4.73 -15.35
C SER A 209 13.93 -4.99 -15.65
N THR A 210 14.71 -3.95 -15.96
CA THR A 210 16.13 -4.09 -16.35
C THR A 210 17.08 -3.99 -15.16
N GLN A 211 16.81 -3.07 -14.19
CA GLN A 211 17.76 -2.74 -13.15
C GLN A 211 17.04 -2.19 -11.89
N THR A 212 17.75 -2.21 -10.76
CA THR A 212 17.44 -1.46 -9.54
C THR A 212 18.65 -0.61 -9.19
N VAL A 213 18.45 0.66 -8.90
CA VAL A 213 19.49 1.61 -8.51
C VAL A 213 19.06 2.36 -7.27
N VAL A 214 19.90 2.39 -6.25
CA VAL A 214 19.71 3.21 -5.06
C VAL A 214 20.86 4.19 -4.93
N TRP A 215 20.52 5.47 -4.88
CA TRP A 215 21.45 6.58 -4.81
C TRP A 215 21.41 7.25 -3.45
N GLU A 216 22.57 7.50 -2.88
CA GLU A 216 22.76 8.19 -1.61
C GLU A 216 23.41 9.56 -1.86
N HIS A 217 22.79 10.63 -1.32
CA HIS A 217 23.18 12.02 -1.60
C HIS A 217 24.43 12.47 -0.84
N VAL A 218 24.65 12.00 0.40
CA VAL A 218 25.76 12.46 1.25
C VAL A 218 27.09 11.99 0.66
N GLY A 219 27.20 10.68 0.39
CA GLY A 219 28.39 10.10 -0.24
C GLY A 219 28.42 10.23 -1.76
N GLN A 220 27.36 10.74 -2.38
CA GLN A 220 27.25 10.86 -3.85
C GLN A 220 27.53 9.56 -4.60
N ARG A 221 26.94 8.47 -4.17
CA ARG A 221 27.24 7.12 -4.67
C ARG A 221 26.00 6.25 -4.82
N VAL A 222 26.11 5.25 -5.67
CA VAL A 222 25.17 4.13 -5.72
C VAL A 222 25.47 3.19 -4.56
N VAL A 223 24.48 2.92 -3.69
CA VAL A 223 24.61 2.07 -2.50
C VAL A 223 23.98 0.69 -2.70
N GLU A 224 23.06 0.55 -3.66
CA GLU A 224 22.50 -0.73 -4.04
C GLU A 224 22.31 -0.79 -5.56
N LEU A 225 22.64 -1.93 -6.14
CA LEU A 225 22.52 -2.22 -7.56
C LEU A 225 22.15 -3.69 -7.73
N ARG A 226 21.09 -3.98 -8.50
CA ARG A 226 20.64 -5.37 -8.72
C ARG A 226 21.62 -6.16 -9.55
N ASP A 227 22.15 -5.55 -10.62
CA ASP A 227 23.11 -6.18 -11.53
C ASP A 227 24.26 -5.23 -11.85
N SER A 228 25.45 -5.52 -11.33
CA SER A 228 26.65 -4.70 -11.50
C SER A 228 27.22 -4.73 -12.92
N THR A 229 26.78 -5.62 -13.79
CA THR A 229 27.22 -5.73 -15.19
C THR A 229 26.41 -4.84 -16.13
N ARG A 230 25.20 -4.41 -15.74
CA ARG A 230 24.28 -3.59 -16.56
C ARG A 230 24.48 -2.10 -16.31
N LEU A 231 25.64 -1.58 -16.69
CA LEU A 231 26.01 -0.19 -16.39
C LEU A 231 25.20 0.85 -17.16
N GLN A 232 24.79 0.57 -18.40
CA GLN A 232 23.94 1.48 -19.18
C GLN A 232 22.55 1.63 -18.53
N ASP A 233 21.95 0.53 -18.11
CA ASP A 233 20.67 0.55 -17.39
C ASP A 233 20.80 1.28 -16.04
N ARG A 234 21.92 1.10 -15.33
CA ARG A 234 22.24 1.84 -14.11
C ARG A 234 22.24 3.35 -14.35
N ASP A 235 22.98 3.80 -15.37
CA ASP A 235 23.16 5.23 -15.65
C ASP A 235 21.84 5.86 -16.11
N ARG A 236 21.07 5.17 -16.94
CA ARG A 236 19.74 5.60 -17.35
C ARG A 236 18.81 5.75 -16.15
N LEU A 237 18.63 4.70 -15.31
CA LEU A 237 17.76 4.76 -14.14
C LEU A 237 18.20 5.80 -13.12
N LEU A 238 19.50 5.99 -12.94
CA LEU A 238 20.02 7.02 -12.05
C LEU A 238 19.63 8.43 -12.53
N GLN A 239 19.70 8.69 -13.83
CA GLN A 239 19.28 9.96 -14.42
C GLN A 239 17.76 10.14 -14.31
N ASP A 240 16.99 9.11 -14.64
CA ASP A 240 15.53 9.14 -14.53
C ASP A 240 15.07 9.41 -13.09
N GLY A 241 15.69 8.72 -12.12
CA GLY A 241 15.39 8.93 -10.70
C GLY A 241 15.76 10.34 -10.19
N LYS A 242 16.90 10.89 -10.62
CA LYS A 242 17.26 12.28 -10.32
C LYS A 242 16.26 13.27 -10.91
N ALA A 243 15.86 13.08 -12.16
CA ALA A 243 14.87 13.92 -12.82
C ALA A 243 13.50 13.83 -12.12
N GLN A 244 13.09 12.64 -11.74
CA GLN A 244 11.82 12.44 -11.01
C GLN A 244 11.85 13.14 -9.65
N LEU A 245 12.92 13.00 -8.87
CA LEU A 245 13.09 13.69 -7.59
C LEU A 245 13.05 15.22 -7.78
N GLN A 246 13.76 15.75 -8.77
CA GLN A 246 13.77 17.17 -9.10
C GLN A 246 12.34 17.69 -9.36
N VAL A 247 11.58 17.03 -10.21
CA VAL A 247 10.22 17.44 -10.55
C VAL A 247 9.28 17.35 -9.35
N LEU A 248 9.44 16.33 -8.48
CA LEU A 248 8.69 16.21 -7.24
C LEU A 248 8.94 17.39 -6.30
N LEU A 249 10.22 17.73 -6.11
CA LEU A 249 10.62 18.87 -5.26
C LEU A 249 10.14 20.19 -5.82
N ASP A 250 10.28 20.44 -7.13
CA ASP A 250 9.81 21.65 -7.77
C ASP A 250 8.30 21.84 -7.62
N ARG A 251 7.51 20.76 -7.78
CA ARG A 251 6.07 20.82 -7.53
C ARG A 251 5.73 21.05 -6.07
N TYR A 252 6.41 20.38 -5.14
CA TYR A 252 6.18 20.57 -3.71
C TYR A 252 6.46 22.03 -3.28
N ILE A 253 7.55 22.61 -3.75
CA ILE A 253 7.88 24.01 -3.50
C ILE A 253 6.83 24.94 -4.13
N GLY A 254 6.38 24.64 -5.34
CA GLY A 254 5.36 25.43 -6.03
C GLY A 254 3.99 25.43 -5.35
N PHE A 255 3.62 24.38 -4.62
CA PHE A 255 2.39 24.34 -3.82
C PHE A 255 2.43 25.23 -2.58
N ASN A 256 3.62 25.59 -2.11
CA ASN A 256 3.80 26.39 -0.89
C ASN A 256 4.05 27.89 -1.18
N GLN A 257 3.95 28.34 -2.44
CA GLN A 257 4.00 29.72 -2.90
C GLN A 257 2.60 30.24 -3.27
#